data_8c374d074efc5041945dc77549eb1ef8
#
_entry.id   8c374d074efc5041945dc77549eb1ef8
#
_cell.length_a   1.000
_cell.length_b   1.000
_cell.length_c   1.000
_cell.angle_alpha   90.00
_cell.angle_beta   90.00
_cell.angle_gamma   90.00
#
_symmetry.space_group_name_H-M   'P 1'
#
loop_
_entity.id
_entity.type
_entity.pdbx_description
1 polymer ?
#
loop_
_entity_poly.entity_id
_entity_poly.type
_entity_poly.pdbx_seq_one_letter_code
_entity_poly.pdbx_strand_id
1 'polypeptide(L)'
;MINRNVVIGAVIAGVLAVGTSVAVLVSSSETPDKIDLSSIHTSEAPTEAPETTAPPETTTQAPTQAQEGEDVQSLSYQIAAYESDGKIRIEYPVISQMTDEEKQARINQHLMDNALSLLKAWDTEGGKCTITVKCQVPSLTRKRITAVYTGSASQEGAAHPVNLFYTNTYDLTAEADLGLSDFADPYTMAGYVLSDDVQFADTGSASLADALAARQTMDIDYYTEIFTQADFPFDAEKTWPSSFSYERQGEIYFSIPVEHAIGDYVIVKFTPDTK
;
A
#
# COMPACT_ATOMS: atom_id res chain seq x y z
N MET A 1 -3.36 -38.19 -37.95
CA MET A 1 -3.07 -36.79 -38.37
C MET A 1 -4.29 -35.99 -38.07
N ILE A 2 -4.33 -35.31 -36.93
CA ILE A 2 -5.46 -34.48 -36.50
C ILE A 2 -4.95 -33.04 -36.43
N ASN A 3 -5.42 -32.22 -37.35
CA ASN A 3 -5.17 -30.78 -37.36
C ASN A 3 -5.94 -30.12 -36.22
N ARG A 4 -5.22 -29.50 -35.31
CA ARG A 4 -5.79 -28.60 -34.29
C ARG A 4 -5.51 -27.16 -34.72
N ASN A 5 -6.47 -26.59 -35.43
CA ASN A 5 -6.53 -25.14 -35.61
C ASN A 5 -7.00 -24.50 -34.30
N VAL A 6 -6.09 -23.82 -33.65
CA VAL A 6 -6.42 -22.93 -32.54
C VAL A 6 -6.94 -21.63 -33.13
N VAL A 7 -8.22 -21.40 -33.00
CA VAL A 7 -8.85 -20.11 -33.28
C VAL A 7 -8.64 -19.21 -32.07
N ILE A 8 -7.76 -18.23 -32.21
CA ILE A 8 -7.69 -17.11 -31.27
C ILE A 8 -8.87 -16.20 -31.61
N GLY A 9 -9.95 -16.37 -30.87
CA GLY A 9 -11.08 -15.46 -30.88
C GLY A 9 -10.83 -14.31 -29.92
N ALA A 10 -10.68 -13.10 -30.45
CA ALA A 10 -10.73 -11.88 -29.67
C ALA A 10 -12.12 -11.77 -29.02
N VAL A 11 -12.17 -11.83 -27.71
CA VAL A 11 -13.35 -11.45 -26.94
C VAL A 11 -13.14 -10.04 -26.40
N ILE A 12 -13.36 -9.07 -27.29
CA ILE A 12 -13.71 -7.72 -26.91
C ILE A 12 -15.20 -7.61 -27.18
N ALA A 13 -16.03 -7.80 -26.21
CA ALA A 13 -17.38 -7.26 -26.01
C ALA A 13 -18.16 -8.18 -25.06
N GLY A 14 -18.42 -7.69 -23.88
CA GLY A 14 -19.36 -8.38 -22.99
C GLY A 14 -19.21 -8.08 -21.52
N VAL A 15 -18.73 -6.88 -21.16
CA VAL A 15 -18.96 -6.37 -19.79
C VAL A 15 -20.18 -5.45 -19.85
N LEU A 16 -21.32 -6.04 -20.12
CA LEU A 16 -22.62 -5.40 -19.87
C LEU A 16 -23.57 -6.48 -19.37
N ALA A 17 -24.05 -6.26 -18.16
CA ALA A 17 -25.13 -6.99 -17.52
C ALA A 17 -24.74 -8.25 -16.71
N VAL A 18 -23.87 -8.07 -15.70
CA VAL A 18 -24.13 -8.70 -14.40
C VAL A 18 -24.26 -7.55 -13.42
N GLY A 19 -25.42 -7.39 -12.81
CA GLY A 19 -25.72 -6.28 -11.91
C GLY A 19 -24.89 -6.38 -10.64
N THR A 20 -23.70 -5.82 -10.67
CA THR A 20 -22.93 -5.52 -9.48
C THR A 20 -23.40 -4.15 -9.01
N SER A 21 -24.17 -4.14 -7.94
CA SER A 21 -24.49 -2.91 -7.23
C SER A 21 -23.18 -2.38 -6.64
N VAL A 22 -22.58 -1.39 -7.28
CA VAL A 22 -21.51 -0.60 -6.68
C VAL A 22 -22.15 0.23 -5.57
N ALA A 23 -22.10 -0.25 -4.36
CA ALA A 23 -22.45 0.55 -3.20
C ALA A 23 -21.32 1.55 -2.96
N VAL A 24 -21.46 2.75 -3.50
CA VAL A 24 -20.59 3.88 -3.16
C VAL A 24 -20.99 4.30 -1.76
N LEU A 25 -20.27 3.86 -0.76
CA LEU A 25 -20.35 4.43 0.57
C LEU A 25 -19.58 5.75 0.55
N VAL A 26 -20.31 6.84 0.38
CA VAL A 26 -19.79 8.18 0.58
C VAL A 26 -19.55 8.34 2.08
N SER A 27 -18.32 8.07 2.50
CA SER A 27 -17.84 8.51 3.81
C SER A 27 -17.51 10.00 3.68
N SER A 28 -18.26 10.85 4.38
CA SER A 28 -17.99 12.27 4.49
C SER A 28 -16.55 12.48 4.95
N SER A 29 -15.85 13.38 4.28
CA SER A 29 -14.49 13.81 4.56
C SER A 29 -14.35 14.37 5.98
N GLU A 30 -14.10 13.51 6.94
CA GLU A 30 -13.34 13.89 8.10
C GLU A 30 -11.87 13.76 7.71
N THR A 31 -11.12 14.82 7.93
CA THR A 31 -9.65 14.83 7.80
C THR A 31 -9.12 13.58 8.47
N PRO A 32 -8.35 12.72 7.76
CA PRO A 32 -7.84 11.52 8.40
C PRO A 32 -6.96 11.96 9.56
N ASP A 33 -7.37 11.60 10.77
CA ASP A 33 -6.50 11.63 11.93
C ASP A 33 -5.22 10.90 11.56
N LYS A 34 -4.10 11.53 11.83
CA LYS A 34 -2.78 10.92 11.66
C LYS A 34 -2.83 9.56 12.32
N ILE A 35 -2.62 8.51 11.53
CA ILE A 35 -2.45 7.18 12.09
C ILE A 35 -1.19 7.25 12.95
N ASP A 36 -1.40 7.31 14.26
CA ASP A 36 -0.33 7.31 15.26
C ASP A 36 0.18 5.87 15.41
N LEU A 37 1.26 5.58 14.69
CA LEU A 37 2.01 4.33 14.84
C LEU A 37 2.94 4.38 16.07
N SER A 38 2.85 5.43 16.91
CA SER A 38 3.73 5.65 18.07
C SER A 38 3.18 5.11 19.40
N SER A 39 2.19 4.21 19.37
CA SER A 39 1.78 3.53 20.59
C SER A 39 2.70 2.37 20.98
N ILE A 40 4.00 2.64 21.11
CA ILE A 40 4.90 1.79 21.90
C ILE A 40 5.26 2.57 23.16
N HIS A 41 4.82 2.03 24.27
CA HIS A 41 4.99 2.58 25.62
C HIS A 41 6.39 3.03 25.93
N THR A 42 6.52 4.27 26.43
CA THR A 42 7.60 4.61 27.35
C THR A 42 6.99 5.22 28.60
N SER A 43 7.28 4.60 29.71
CA SER A 43 6.86 4.91 31.06
C SER A 43 7.45 6.22 31.57
N GLU A 44 6.67 6.85 32.44
CA GLU A 44 6.81 8.15 33.08
C GLU A 44 8.07 8.38 33.90
N ALA A 45 8.39 9.67 34.10
CA ALA A 45 8.44 10.27 35.43
C ALA A 45 8.49 11.82 35.36
N PRO A 46 7.90 12.56 36.32
CA PRO A 46 7.54 13.96 36.22
C PRO A 46 8.56 14.90 36.87
N THR A 47 8.65 16.15 36.43
CA THR A 47 9.08 17.26 37.30
C THR A 47 8.62 18.63 36.77
N GLU A 48 7.96 19.31 37.64
CA GLU A 48 7.51 20.66 37.84
C GLU A 48 8.06 21.82 36.98
N ALA A 49 7.10 22.76 36.76
CA ALA A 49 7.29 24.14 36.29
C ALA A 49 7.91 25.04 37.36
N PRO A 50 8.36 26.26 37.04
CA PRO A 50 7.51 27.39 37.30
C PRO A 50 7.49 28.54 36.27
N GLU A 51 6.44 29.32 36.39
CA GLU A 51 6.03 30.56 35.77
C GLU A 51 7.07 31.68 35.61
N THR A 52 6.90 32.55 34.62
CA THR A 52 6.68 34.01 34.91
C THR A 52 6.58 34.86 33.64
N THR A 53 5.42 35.53 33.50
CA THR A 53 5.12 36.93 33.11
C THR A 53 5.35 37.44 31.67
N ALA A 54 4.25 37.92 31.12
CA ALA A 54 4.04 38.81 29.96
C ALA A 54 4.37 40.30 30.26
N PRO A 55 3.96 41.29 29.44
CA PRO A 55 3.72 41.53 28.00
C PRO A 55 4.38 42.85 27.53
N PRO A 56 3.86 43.62 26.59
CA PRO A 56 3.58 43.48 25.16
C PRO A 56 4.30 44.56 24.32
N GLU A 57 4.33 44.46 23.00
CA GLU A 57 4.33 45.62 22.12
C GLU A 57 3.72 45.31 20.73
N THR A 58 2.76 46.12 20.42
CA THR A 58 2.05 46.25 19.16
C THR A 58 2.94 46.89 18.11
N THR A 59 3.06 46.28 16.95
CA THR A 59 3.49 47.01 15.75
C THR A 59 2.59 46.66 14.58
N THR A 60 1.77 47.65 14.24
CA THR A 60 0.97 47.73 13.02
C THR A 60 1.87 47.78 11.82
N GLN A 61 1.73 46.83 10.88
CA GLN A 61 2.20 47.00 9.51
C GLN A 61 1.10 46.72 8.50
N ALA A 62 1.08 47.56 7.49
CA ALA A 62 0.11 47.78 6.45
C ALA A 62 -0.14 46.58 5.54
N PRO A 63 -1.24 46.58 4.76
CA PRO A 63 -1.67 45.43 3.97
C PRO A 63 -0.76 45.23 2.77
N THR A 64 -0.07 44.15 2.75
CA THR A 64 0.61 43.64 1.56
C THR A 64 -0.42 42.95 0.67
N GLN A 65 -0.42 43.37 -0.57
CA GLN A 65 -1.28 42.98 -1.66
C GLN A 65 -1.58 41.48 -1.68
N ALA A 66 -2.86 41.17 -1.76
CA ALA A 66 -3.35 39.84 -2.13
C ALA A 66 -2.78 39.51 -3.52
N GLN A 67 -1.85 38.57 -3.61
CA GLN A 67 -1.66 37.79 -4.81
C GLN A 67 -2.90 36.91 -4.94
N GLU A 68 -3.66 37.12 -6.01
CA GLU A 68 -4.63 36.16 -6.50
C GLU A 68 -3.88 34.82 -6.70
N GLY A 69 -3.92 33.96 -5.71
CA GLY A 69 -3.57 32.57 -5.85
C GLY A 69 -4.64 31.93 -6.72
N GLU A 70 -4.25 31.45 -7.91
CA GLU A 70 -5.03 30.49 -8.65
C GLU A 70 -5.53 29.44 -7.65
N ASP A 71 -6.82 29.17 -7.65
CA ASP A 71 -7.46 28.10 -6.88
C ASP A 71 -6.88 26.75 -7.35
N VAL A 72 -5.79 26.37 -6.72
CA VAL A 72 -5.12 25.11 -7.05
C VAL A 72 -5.93 24.00 -6.43
N GLN A 73 -6.89 23.50 -7.19
CA GLN A 73 -7.70 22.36 -6.82
C GLN A 73 -6.78 21.21 -6.38
N SER A 74 -6.83 20.87 -5.11
CA SER A 74 -6.02 19.78 -4.56
C SER A 74 -6.66 18.45 -4.96
N LEU A 75 -5.84 17.51 -5.41
CA LEU A 75 -6.29 16.13 -5.66
C LEU A 75 -6.97 15.58 -4.39
N SER A 76 -8.03 14.82 -4.59
CA SER A 76 -8.71 14.09 -3.54
C SER A 76 -8.90 12.62 -3.94
N TYR A 77 -9.22 11.77 -2.97
CA TYR A 77 -9.51 10.38 -3.22
C TYR A 77 -10.69 9.91 -2.38
N GLN A 78 -11.27 8.81 -2.81
CA GLN A 78 -12.26 8.04 -2.07
C GLN A 78 -11.84 6.58 -2.07
N ILE A 79 -12.30 5.81 -1.10
CA ILE A 79 -12.12 4.37 -1.09
C ILE A 79 -13.37 3.73 -1.67
N ALA A 80 -13.21 3.02 -2.77
CA ALA A 80 -14.21 2.16 -3.36
C ALA A 80 -13.96 0.69 -2.97
N ALA A 81 -14.93 -0.19 -3.21
CA ALA A 81 -14.78 -1.61 -2.96
C ALA A 81 -15.31 -2.43 -4.13
N TYR A 82 -14.55 -3.45 -4.50
CA TYR A 82 -15.01 -4.56 -5.32
C TYR A 82 -15.60 -5.63 -4.41
N GLU A 83 -16.78 -6.13 -4.77
CA GLU A 83 -17.46 -7.20 -4.02
C GLU A 83 -17.93 -8.30 -4.98
N SER A 84 -17.69 -9.56 -4.61
CA SER A 84 -18.18 -10.72 -5.36
C SER A 84 -18.63 -11.82 -4.42
N ASP A 85 -19.81 -12.41 -4.74
CA ASP A 85 -20.41 -13.58 -4.10
C ASP A 85 -20.56 -13.49 -2.55
N GLY A 86 -20.50 -12.28 -2.00
CA GLY A 86 -20.55 -12.04 -0.55
C GLY A 86 -19.34 -12.57 0.23
N LYS A 87 -18.33 -13.09 -0.46
CA LYS A 87 -17.11 -13.66 0.13
C LYS A 87 -15.85 -12.86 -0.21
N ILE A 88 -15.87 -12.11 -1.28
CA ILE A 88 -14.74 -11.29 -1.72
C ILE A 88 -15.09 -9.83 -1.56
N ARG A 89 -14.26 -9.09 -0.82
CA ARG A 89 -14.32 -7.64 -0.69
C ARG A 89 -12.91 -7.08 -0.73
N ILE A 90 -12.61 -6.28 -1.74
CA ILE A 90 -11.30 -5.63 -1.91
C ILE A 90 -11.53 -4.14 -2.08
N GLU A 91 -11.00 -3.35 -1.16
CA GLU A 91 -11.03 -1.90 -1.22
C GLU A 91 -9.88 -1.38 -2.09
N TYR A 92 -10.12 -0.26 -2.78
CA TYR A 92 -9.12 0.42 -3.62
C TYR A 92 -9.38 1.92 -3.70
N PRO A 93 -8.33 2.75 -3.95
CA PRO A 93 -8.51 4.18 -4.04
C PRO A 93 -9.04 4.60 -5.40
N VAL A 94 -9.85 5.65 -5.42
CA VAL A 94 -10.33 6.34 -6.62
C VAL A 94 -9.97 7.82 -6.48
N ILE A 95 -9.08 8.31 -7.35
CA ILE A 95 -8.65 9.71 -7.37
C ILE A 95 -9.72 10.56 -8.07
N SER A 96 -9.89 11.78 -7.61
CA SER A 96 -10.75 12.79 -8.21
C SER A 96 -10.07 14.16 -8.24
N GLN A 97 -10.69 15.09 -8.99
CA GLN A 97 -10.23 16.47 -9.14
C GLN A 97 -8.95 16.64 -9.96
N MET A 98 -8.63 15.70 -10.84
CA MET A 98 -7.63 15.95 -11.87
C MET A 98 -8.22 16.84 -12.98
N THR A 99 -7.41 17.74 -13.52
CA THR A 99 -7.83 18.60 -14.64
C THR A 99 -8.06 17.77 -15.93
N ASP A 100 -7.30 16.71 -16.12
CA ASP A 100 -7.42 15.77 -17.23
C ASP A 100 -8.27 14.57 -16.81
N GLU A 101 -9.53 14.57 -17.20
CA GLU A 101 -10.50 13.52 -16.85
C GLU A 101 -10.17 12.17 -17.50
N GLU A 102 -9.61 12.15 -18.72
CA GLU A 102 -9.23 10.91 -19.38
C GLU A 102 -8.04 10.27 -18.67
N LYS A 103 -7.05 11.08 -18.28
CA LYS A 103 -5.93 10.62 -17.48
C LYS A 103 -6.39 10.12 -16.11
N GLN A 104 -7.29 10.82 -15.46
CA GLN A 104 -7.89 10.39 -14.18
C GLN A 104 -8.56 9.02 -14.32
N ALA A 105 -9.33 8.81 -15.39
CA ALA A 105 -10.00 7.54 -15.64
C ALA A 105 -9.00 6.39 -15.85
N ARG A 106 -7.93 6.61 -16.63
CA ARG A 106 -6.88 5.60 -16.85
C ARG A 106 -6.16 5.24 -15.55
N ILE A 107 -5.79 6.25 -14.76
CA ILE A 107 -5.13 6.04 -13.47
C ILE A 107 -6.04 5.26 -12.52
N ASN A 108 -7.30 5.64 -12.39
CA ASN A 108 -8.26 4.95 -11.53
C ASN A 108 -8.47 3.50 -11.96
N GLN A 109 -8.53 3.24 -13.26
CA GLN A 109 -8.61 1.88 -13.79
C GLN A 109 -7.36 1.07 -13.41
N HIS A 110 -6.17 1.64 -13.58
CA HIS A 110 -4.91 0.99 -13.24
C HIS A 110 -4.80 0.67 -11.74
N LEU A 111 -5.15 1.62 -10.87
CA LEU A 111 -5.17 1.41 -9.41
C LEU A 111 -6.14 0.29 -9.00
N MET A 112 -7.31 0.23 -9.64
CA MET A 112 -8.28 -0.85 -9.43
C MET A 112 -7.71 -2.19 -9.92
N ASP A 113 -7.12 -2.24 -11.13
CA ASP A 113 -6.57 -3.47 -11.71
C ASP A 113 -5.44 -4.04 -10.85
N ASN A 114 -4.56 -3.17 -10.32
CA ASN A 114 -3.52 -3.56 -9.38
C ASN A 114 -4.11 -4.09 -8.07
N ALA A 115 -5.09 -3.40 -7.48
CA ALA A 115 -5.74 -3.87 -6.26
C ALA A 115 -6.41 -5.25 -6.44
N LEU A 116 -7.03 -5.49 -7.60
CA LEU A 116 -7.73 -6.74 -7.92
C LEU A 116 -6.80 -7.83 -8.47
N SER A 117 -5.54 -7.53 -8.77
CA SER A 117 -4.59 -8.52 -9.28
C SER A 117 -4.34 -9.68 -8.30
N LEU A 118 -4.59 -9.44 -7.01
CA LEU A 118 -4.63 -10.48 -5.97
C LEU A 118 -5.52 -11.66 -6.36
N LEU A 119 -6.64 -11.43 -7.07
CA LEU A 119 -7.56 -12.49 -7.51
C LEU A 119 -6.92 -13.48 -8.48
N LYS A 120 -5.83 -13.08 -9.16
CA LYS A 120 -5.06 -13.97 -10.05
C LYS A 120 -4.12 -14.90 -9.25
N ALA A 121 -3.70 -14.47 -8.07
CA ALA A 121 -2.83 -15.24 -7.19
C ALA A 121 -3.59 -16.27 -6.35
N TRP A 122 -4.92 -16.14 -6.26
CA TRP A 122 -5.79 -17.00 -5.47
C TRP A 122 -6.80 -17.68 -6.38
N ASP A 123 -7.01 -18.99 -6.17
CA ASP A 123 -8.07 -19.73 -6.84
C ASP A 123 -9.44 -19.29 -6.27
N THR A 124 -10.06 -18.34 -6.96
CA THR A 124 -11.39 -17.82 -6.59
C THR A 124 -12.53 -18.55 -7.27
N GLU A 125 -12.24 -19.52 -8.16
CA GLU A 125 -13.26 -20.28 -8.88
C GLU A 125 -14.07 -21.15 -7.91
N GLY A 126 -15.36 -21.24 -8.19
CA GLY A 126 -16.29 -22.08 -7.41
C GLY A 126 -16.65 -21.54 -6.01
N GLY A 127 -16.33 -20.28 -5.70
CA GLY A 127 -16.74 -19.61 -4.47
C GLY A 127 -16.16 -20.23 -3.19
N LYS A 128 -15.02 -20.88 -3.29
CA LYS A 128 -14.34 -21.55 -2.14
C LYS A 128 -13.36 -20.65 -1.40
N CYS A 129 -13.11 -19.47 -1.92
CA CYS A 129 -12.20 -18.50 -1.32
C CYS A 129 -12.97 -17.36 -0.67
N THR A 130 -12.54 -16.93 0.50
CA THR A 130 -13.01 -15.71 1.16
C THR A 130 -11.82 -14.74 1.23
N ILE A 131 -11.98 -13.53 0.69
CA ILE A 131 -10.94 -12.51 0.68
C ILE A 131 -11.53 -11.21 1.21
N THR A 132 -10.87 -10.62 2.20
CA THR A 132 -11.22 -9.30 2.70
C THR A 132 -9.97 -8.44 2.75
N VAL A 133 -9.95 -7.35 1.99
CA VAL A 133 -8.83 -6.41 1.91
C VAL A 133 -9.33 -5.00 2.15
N LYS A 134 -8.65 -4.29 3.04
CA LYS A 134 -8.84 -2.87 3.30
C LYS A 134 -7.72 -2.08 2.62
N CYS A 135 -8.05 -0.89 2.13
CA CYS A 135 -7.12 0.04 1.53
C CYS A 135 -6.96 1.28 2.39
N GLN A 136 -5.71 1.69 2.58
CA GLN A 136 -5.34 2.97 3.16
C GLN A 136 -4.48 3.75 2.16
N VAL A 137 -4.59 5.08 2.16
CA VAL A 137 -3.80 5.96 1.31
C VAL A 137 -2.91 6.84 2.21
N PRO A 138 -1.74 6.36 2.61
CA PRO A 138 -0.84 7.12 3.48
C PRO A 138 -0.28 8.39 2.81
N SER A 139 -0.29 8.47 1.48
CA SER A 139 0.21 9.62 0.74
C SER A 139 -0.57 9.85 -0.56
N LEU A 140 -1.05 11.07 -0.75
CA LEU A 140 -1.51 11.59 -2.05
C LEU A 140 -0.91 12.96 -2.27
N THR A 141 -0.17 13.12 -3.35
CA THR A 141 0.41 14.38 -3.81
C THR A 141 0.04 14.61 -5.27
N ARG A 142 0.41 15.75 -5.84
CA ARG A 142 0.23 16.00 -7.29
C ARG A 142 1.04 15.08 -8.20
N LYS A 143 2.07 14.44 -7.65
CA LYS A 143 2.99 13.58 -8.42
C LYS A 143 2.76 12.09 -8.17
N ARG A 144 2.24 11.72 -7.00
CA ARG A 144 2.25 10.33 -6.57
C ARG A 144 1.09 10.03 -5.63
N ILE A 145 0.50 8.84 -5.79
CA ILE A 145 -0.36 8.21 -4.80
C ILE A 145 0.34 6.95 -4.27
N THR A 146 0.18 6.70 -2.99
CA THR A 146 0.58 5.44 -2.35
C THR A 146 -0.65 4.81 -1.70
N ALA A 147 -0.97 3.58 -2.05
CA ALA A 147 -2.00 2.77 -1.45
C ALA A 147 -1.37 1.57 -0.73
N VAL A 148 -1.82 1.30 0.49
CA VAL A 148 -1.41 0.15 1.31
C VAL A 148 -2.63 -0.70 1.57
N TYR A 149 -2.51 -1.98 1.25
CA TYR A 149 -3.58 -2.95 1.34
C TYR A 149 -3.24 -3.98 2.43
N THR A 150 -4.16 -4.19 3.35
CA THR A 150 -4.05 -5.19 4.41
C THR A 150 -5.32 -6.01 4.50
N GLY A 151 -5.21 -7.28 4.78
CA GLY A 151 -6.39 -8.12 4.84
C GLY A 151 -6.09 -9.57 5.12
N SER A 152 -7.01 -10.42 4.72
CA SER A 152 -6.85 -11.87 4.84
C SER A 152 -7.53 -12.61 3.68
N ALA A 153 -6.97 -13.76 3.34
CA ALA A 153 -7.58 -14.73 2.44
C ALA A 153 -7.68 -16.11 3.11
N SER A 154 -8.78 -16.79 2.87
CA SER A 154 -9.03 -18.14 3.40
C SER A 154 -9.62 -19.00 2.31
N GLN A 155 -9.11 -20.21 2.15
CA GLN A 155 -9.66 -21.24 1.29
C GLN A 155 -10.52 -22.19 2.08
N GLU A 156 -11.61 -22.69 1.51
CA GLU A 156 -12.47 -23.68 2.18
C GLU A 156 -11.65 -24.92 2.52
N GLY A 157 -11.67 -25.30 3.81
CA GLY A 157 -10.88 -26.39 4.35
C GLY A 157 -9.48 -26.01 4.85
N ALA A 158 -9.04 -24.76 4.66
CA ALA A 158 -7.82 -24.26 5.30
C ALA A 158 -8.04 -24.09 6.82
N ALA A 159 -7.01 -24.43 7.61
CA ALA A 159 -7.10 -24.34 9.07
C ALA A 159 -7.17 -22.89 9.57
N HIS A 160 -6.46 -21.98 8.90
CA HIS A 160 -6.38 -20.55 9.25
C HIS A 160 -6.33 -19.70 8.00
N PRO A 161 -6.84 -18.43 8.06
CA PRO A 161 -6.64 -17.45 6.98
C PRO A 161 -5.19 -17.03 6.89
N VAL A 162 -4.73 -16.74 5.67
CA VAL A 162 -3.44 -16.11 5.39
C VAL A 162 -3.59 -14.60 5.50
N ASN A 163 -2.68 -13.93 6.19
CA ASN A 163 -2.65 -12.48 6.24
C ASN A 163 -2.07 -11.93 4.94
N LEU A 164 -2.68 -10.87 4.44
CA LEU A 164 -2.33 -10.23 3.19
C LEU A 164 -1.76 -8.84 3.45
N PHE A 165 -0.65 -8.56 2.78
CA PHE A 165 -0.07 -7.22 2.68
C PHE A 165 0.44 -7.02 1.26
N TYR A 166 0.03 -5.92 0.65
CA TYR A 166 0.59 -5.46 -0.62
C TYR A 166 0.38 -3.96 -0.75
N THR A 167 1.12 -3.34 -1.65
CA THR A 167 1.11 -1.90 -1.84
C THR A 167 1.07 -1.54 -3.31
N ASN A 168 0.62 -0.34 -3.61
CA ASN A 168 0.75 0.24 -4.94
C ASN A 168 1.15 1.70 -4.80
N THR A 169 2.36 2.03 -5.17
CA THR A 169 2.80 3.41 -5.35
C THR A 169 2.82 3.72 -6.83
N TYR A 170 2.14 4.79 -7.23
CA TYR A 170 1.97 5.14 -8.63
C TYR A 170 2.36 6.59 -8.90
N ASP A 171 3.26 6.81 -9.87
CA ASP A 171 3.62 8.15 -10.35
C ASP A 171 2.53 8.67 -11.28
N LEU A 172 1.81 9.70 -10.82
CA LEU A 172 0.71 10.33 -11.56
C LEU A 172 1.20 11.12 -12.78
N THR A 173 2.48 11.46 -12.86
CA THR A 173 3.06 12.21 -13.97
C THR A 173 3.55 11.28 -15.07
N ALA A 174 4.33 10.26 -14.68
CA ALA A 174 4.88 9.27 -15.59
C ALA A 174 3.87 8.19 -15.99
N GLU A 175 2.74 8.08 -15.27
CA GLU A 175 1.74 7.01 -15.40
C GLU A 175 2.38 5.62 -15.27
N ALA A 176 3.17 5.43 -14.19
CA ALA A 176 3.93 4.21 -13.94
C ALA A 176 3.90 3.81 -12.46
N ASP A 177 3.94 2.51 -12.21
CA ASP A 177 4.15 1.97 -10.88
C ASP A 177 5.58 2.26 -10.41
N LEU A 178 5.74 2.50 -9.11
CA LEU A 178 7.01 2.63 -8.43
C LEU A 178 7.13 1.53 -7.38
N GLY A 179 8.26 0.85 -7.38
CA GLY A 179 8.56 -0.23 -6.45
C GLY A 179 9.84 -0.01 -5.66
N LEU A 180 10.27 -1.03 -4.91
CA LEU A 180 11.43 -0.94 -4.04
C LEU A 180 12.69 -0.46 -4.77
N SER A 181 12.89 -0.93 -6.00
CA SER A 181 14.06 -0.55 -6.83
C SER A 181 14.09 0.94 -7.21
N ASP A 182 12.95 1.65 -7.13
CA ASP A 182 12.88 3.10 -7.34
C ASP A 182 13.24 3.88 -6.07
N PHE A 183 13.18 3.25 -4.92
CA PHE A 183 13.44 3.86 -3.60
C PHE A 183 14.82 3.51 -3.05
N ALA A 184 15.27 2.27 -3.25
CA ALA A 184 16.52 1.75 -2.72
C ALA A 184 17.08 0.61 -3.58
N ASP A 185 18.37 0.34 -3.42
CA ASP A 185 19.02 -0.79 -4.05
C ASP A 185 18.61 -2.12 -3.35
N PRO A 186 18.07 -3.11 -4.08
CA PRO A 186 17.61 -4.37 -3.51
C PRO A 186 18.67 -5.15 -2.71
N TYR A 187 19.91 -5.18 -3.20
CA TYR A 187 21.01 -5.85 -2.49
C TYR A 187 21.35 -5.14 -1.16
N THR A 188 21.33 -3.81 -1.15
CA THR A 188 21.53 -3.02 0.07
C THR A 188 20.41 -3.29 1.07
N MET A 189 19.16 -3.38 0.61
CA MET A 189 18.03 -3.70 1.49
C MET A 189 18.11 -5.13 2.02
N ALA A 190 18.57 -6.09 1.23
CA ALA A 190 18.83 -7.46 1.67
C ALA A 190 19.90 -7.51 2.78
N GLY A 191 21.00 -6.77 2.61
CA GLY A 191 22.03 -6.61 3.63
C GLY A 191 21.50 -5.95 4.91
N TYR A 192 20.64 -4.93 4.78
CA TYR A 192 20.01 -4.27 5.91
C TYR A 192 19.10 -5.21 6.71
N VAL A 193 18.27 -6.01 6.05
CA VAL A 193 17.43 -7.01 6.72
C VAL A 193 18.26 -7.96 7.57
N LEU A 194 19.42 -8.37 7.09
CA LEU A 194 20.30 -9.32 7.79
C LEU A 194 21.22 -8.65 8.82
N SER A 195 21.32 -7.33 8.85
CA SER A 195 22.18 -6.58 9.79
C SER A 195 21.55 -6.47 11.18
N ASP A 196 22.36 -6.07 12.16
CA ASP A 196 21.91 -5.81 13.53
C ASP A 196 21.15 -4.47 13.65
N ASP A 197 21.21 -3.62 12.60
CA ASP A 197 20.56 -2.30 12.57
C ASP A 197 19.11 -2.36 12.06
N VAL A 198 18.61 -3.53 11.66
CA VAL A 198 17.26 -3.70 11.11
C VAL A 198 16.20 -3.19 12.10
N GLN A 199 15.25 -2.41 11.57
CA GLN A 199 14.10 -1.94 12.32
C GLN A 199 12.82 -2.51 11.73
N PHE A 200 11.92 -2.96 12.58
CA PHE A 200 10.58 -3.38 12.18
C PHE A 200 9.59 -2.26 12.49
N ALA A 201 8.79 -1.88 11.50
CA ALA A 201 7.67 -0.96 11.67
C ALA A 201 6.43 -1.67 12.20
N ASP A 202 6.24 -2.93 11.76
CA ASP A 202 5.15 -3.79 12.20
C ASP A 202 5.61 -5.26 12.13
N THR A 203 5.39 -5.98 13.20
CA THR A 203 5.66 -7.42 13.29
C THR A 203 4.36 -8.25 13.21
N GLY A 204 3.21 -7.60 13.01
CA GLY A 204 1.91 -8.28 12.98
C GLY A 204 1.63 -9.05 14.27
N SER A 205 1.40 -10.36 14.14
CA SER A 205 1.22 -11.26 15.28
C SER A 205 2.54 -11.84 15.84
N ALA A 206 3.67 -11.66 15.13
CA ALA A 206 4.98 -12.12 15.58
C ALA A 206 5.50 -11.30 16.77
N SER A 207 6.21 -11.93 17.68
CA SER A 207 7.04 -11.18 18.60
C SER A 207 8.26 -10.60 17.87
N LEU A 208 8.88 -9.55 18.42
CA LEU A 208 10.13 -9.02 17.87
C LEU A 208 11.21 -10.10 17.79
N ALA A 209 11.28 -11.00 18.78
CA ALA A 209 12.24 -12.10 18.79
C ALA A 209 11.98 -13.09 17.65
N ASP A 210 10.71 -13.42 17.37
CA ASP A 210 10.34 -14.31 16.27
C ASP A 210 10.66 -13.66 14.92
N ALA A 211 10.37 -12.38 14.74
CA ALA A 211 10.70 -11.63 13.53
C ALA A 211 12.22 -11.58 13.29
N LEU A 212 13.01 -11.33 14.34
CA LEU A 212 14.48 -11.36 14.30
C LEU A 212 15.03 -12.75 13.99
N ALA A 213 14.40 -13.81 14.46
CA ALA A 213 14.79 -15.18 14.15
C ALA A 213 14.41 -15.55 12.70
N ALA A 214 13.18 -15.23 12.30
CA ALA A 214 12.66 -15.56 10.97
C ALA A 214 13.50 -14.95 9.85
N ARG A 215 13.93 -13.68 9.97
CA ARG A 215 14.76 -13.02 8.95
C ARG A 215 16.10 -13.72 8.70
N GLN A 216 16.60 -14.48 9.67
CA GLN A 216 17.87 -15.20 9.55
C GLN A 216 17.75 -16.61 8.95
N THR A 217 16.53 -17.04 8.65
CA THR A 217 16.31 -18.34 8.00
C THR A 217 16.64 -18.33 6.51
N MET A 218 16.73 -17.14 5.91
CA MET A 218 17.06 -16.92 4.51
C MET A 218 18.37 -16.16 4.38
N ASP A 219 19.04 -16.29 3.23
CA ASP A 219 20.29 -15.63 2.94
C ASP A 219 20.11 -14.31 2.15
N ILE A 220 21.23 -13.64 1.88
CA ILE A 220 21.23 -12.37 1.16
C ILE A 220 20.77 -12.53 -0.30
N ASP A 221 21.06 -13.65 -0.92
CA ASP A 221 20.69 -13.90 -2.31
C ASP A 221 19.16 -14.05 -2.43
N TYR A 222 18.53 -14.76 -1.51
CA TYR A 222 17.09 -14.87 -1.44
C TYR A 222 16.42 -13.51 -1.27
N TYR A 223 16.86 -12.70 -0.29
CA TYR A 223 16.29 -11.38 -0.09
C TYR A 223 16.53 -10.45 -1.28
N THR A 224 17.70 -10.50 -1.89
CA THR A 224 18.00 -9.72 -3.10
C THR A 224 17.05 -10.09 -4.25
N GLU A 225 16.78 -11.38 -4.44
CA GLU A 225 15.86 -11.86 -5.47
C GLU A 225 14.44 -11.34 -5.23
N ILE A 226 13.86 -11.54 -4.03
CA ILE A 226 12.49 -11.11 -3.75
C ILE A 226 12.34 -9.58 -3.78
N PHE A 227 13.37 -8.82 -3.42
CA PHE A 227 13.36 -7.36 -3.48
C PHE A 227 13.53 -6.82 -4.89
N THR A 228 14.27 -7.52 -5.75
CA THR A 228 14.37 -7.19 -7.18
C THR A 228 13.04 -7.43 -7.90
N GLN A 229 12.26 -8.41 -7.43
CA GLN A 229 10.96 -8.76 -7.98
C GLN A 229 9.79 -8.13 -7.22
N ALA A 230 10.08 -7.29 -6.23
CA ALA A 230 9.06 -6.66 -5.41
C ALA A 230 8.14 -5.73 -6.21
N ASP A 231 6.93 -5.54 -5.69
CA ASP A 231 5.95 -4.58 -6.16
C ASP A 231 5.40 -4.81 -7.58
N PHE A 232 4.56 -3.89 -8.01
CA PHE A 232 4.06 -3.82 -9.39
C PHE A 232 5.11 -3.20 -10.33
N PRO A 233 5.03 -3.44 -11.64
CA PRO A 233 3.92 -4.10 -12.34
C PRO A 233 3.92 -5.63 -12.18
N PHE A 234 2.73 -6.17 -12.07
CA PHE A 234 2.48 -7.62 -12.05
C PHE A 234 1.99 -8.05 -13.44
N ASP A 235 2.83 -8.71 -14.20
CA ASP A 235 2.45 -9.28 -15.49
C ASP A 235 1.96 -10.74 -15.37
N ALA A 236 1.37 -11.27 -16.44
CA ALA A 236 0.78 -12.60 -16.43
C ALA A 236 1.82 -13.74 -16.29
N GLU A 237 3.10 -13.45 -16.47
CA GLU A 237 4.23 -14.39 -16.37
C GLU A 237 4.91 -14.29 -15.00
N LYS A 238 4.71 -13.19 -14.28
CA LYS A 238 5.23 -12.99 -12.92
C LYS A 238 4.35 -13.69 -11.90
N THR A 239 4.97 -14.37 -10.99
CA THR A 239 4.31 -14.83 -9.76
C THR A 239 3.99 -13.63 -8.87
N TRP A 240 3.00 -13.79 -8.00
CA TRP A 240 2.69 -12.77 -6.99
C TRP A 240 3.95 -12.41 -6.20
N PRO A 241 4.29 -11.12 -6.07
CA PRO A 241 5.48 -10.70 -5.34
C PRO A 241 5.49 -11.19 -3.91
N SER A 242 6.65 -11.66 -3.44
CA SER A 242 6.85 -12.06 -2.04
C SER A 242 7.13 -10.86 -1.12
N SER A 243 7.40 -9.68 -1.70
CA SER A 243 7.65 -8.44 -0.99
C SER A 243 6.93 -7.29 -1.67
N PHE A 244 6.44 -6.36 -0.88
CA PHE A 244 5.85 -5.10 -1.33
C PHE A 244 6.41 -3.95 -0.53
N SER A 245 6.54 -2.78 -1.16
CA SER A 245 7.17 -1.62 -0.55
C SER A 245 6.41 -0.31 -0.79
N TYR A 246 6.71 0.67 0.04
CA TYR A 246 6.28 2.04 -0.18
C TYR A 246 7.22 3.01 0.53
N GLU A 247 7.27 4.24 0.06
CA GLU A 247 7.99 5.32 0.71
C GLU A 247 6.99 6.27 1.36
N ARG A 248 7.30 6.70 2.59
CA ARG A 248 6.53 7.69 3.32
C ARG A 248 7.46 8.60 4.12
N GLN A 249 7.42 9.89 3.83
CA GLN A 249 8.20 10.93 4.55
C GLN A 249 9.72 10.68 4.56
N GLY A 250 10.26 10.11 3.48
CA GLY A 250 11.68 9.78 3.37
C GLY A 250 12.08 8.45 4.00
N GLU A 251 11.17 7.73 4.62
CA GLU A 251 11.39 6.38 5.12
C GLU A 251 10.84 5.36 4.14
N ILE A 252 11.53 4.25 3.99
CA ILE A 252 11.15 3.14 3.11
C ILE A 252 10.63 1.99 3.96
N TYR A 253 9.45 1.52 3.63
CA TYR A 253 8.78 0.39 4.27
C TYR A 253 8.67 -0.75 3.27
N PHE A 254 9.02 -1.95 3.68
CA PHE A 254 8.88 -3.12 2.83
C PHE A 254 8.62 -4.39 3.64
N SER A 255 7.85 -5.30 3.07
CA SER A 255 7.53 -6.56 3.73
C SER A 255 8.61 -7.60 3.48
N ILE A 256 8.84 -8.46 4.47
CA ILE A 256 9.53 -9.73 4.29
C ILE A 256 8.59 -10.87 4.66
N PRO A 257 8.58 -11.98 3.91
CA PRO A 257 7.75 -13.13 4.25
C PRO A 257 8.29 -13.82 5.50
N VAL A 258 7.37 -14.28 6.33
CA VAL A 258 7.65 -15.13 7.49
C VAL A 258 6.71 -16.33 7.48
N GLU A 259 6.98 -17.32 8.32
CA GLU A 259 6.12 -18.50 8.44
C GLU A 259 4.69 -18.11 8.83
N HIS A 260 3.70 -18.81 8.28
CA HIS A 260 2.29 -18.61 8.57
C HIS A 260 1.97 -18.62 10.08
N ALA A 261 2.65 -19.47 10.85
CA ALA A 261 2.49 -19.56 12.28
C ALA A 261 2.82 -18.26 13.04
N ILE A 262 3.59 -17.39 12.44
CA ILE A 262 3.99 -16.09 13.03
C ILE A 262 3.45 -14.87 12.25
N GLY A 263 2.59 -15.08 11.23
CA GLY A 263 1.77 -14.02 10.66
C GLY A 263 1.97 -13.71 9.18
N ASP A 264 2.63 -14.58 8.40
CA ASP A 264 2.82 -14.52 6.95
C ASP A 264 3.81 -13.44 6.48
N TYR A 265 3.85 -12.27 7.11
CA TYR A 265 4.78 -11.18 6.80
C TYR A 265 5.10 -10.33 8.03
N VAL A 266 6.20 -9.60 7.95
CA VAL A 266 6.54 -8.49 8.84
C VAL A 266 6.99 -7.30 8.02
N ILE A 267 6.82 -6.07 8.53
CA ILE A 267 7.18 -4.83 7.84
C ILE A 267 8.51 -4.32 8.40
N VAL A 268 9.49 -4.22 7.54
CA VAL A 268 10.78 -3.59 7.81
C VAL A 268 10.70 -2.11 7.47
N LYS A 269 11.34 -1.27 8.29
CA LYS A 269 11.49 0.16 8.07
C LYS A 269 12.96 0.48 7.87
N PHE A 270 13.28 1.19 6.80
CA PHE A 270 14.61 1.72 6.52
C PHE A 270 14.55 3.24 6.43
N THR A 271 15.41 3.91 7.19
CA THR A 271 15.56 5.36 7.14
C THR A 271 16.90 5.67 6.44
N PRO A 272 16.88 6.16 5.19
CA PRO A 272 18.09 6.55 4.51
C PRO A 272 18.83 7.66 5.26
N ASP A 273 20.16 7.58 5.35
CA ASP A 273 20.97 8.65 5.88
C ASP A 273 20.82 9.90 4.99
N THR A 274 20.18 10.93 5.52
CA THR A 274 20.16 12.26 4.88
C THR A 274 21.54 12.90 5.07
N LYS A 275 22.36 12.85 4.02
CA LYS A 275 23.62 13.62 3.96
C LYS A 275 23.36 15.07 3.60
#